data_bf0d945e0756cf9e0fc69039a12f8f26
#
_entry.id   bf0d945e0756cf9e0fc69039a12f8f26
#
_cell.length_a   1.000
_cell.length_b   1.000
_cell.length_c   1.000
_cell.angle_alpha   90.00
_cell.angle_beta   90.00
_cell.angle_gamma   90.00
#
_symmetry.space_group_name_H-M   'P 1'
#
loop_
_entity.id
_entity.type
_entity.pdbx_description
1 polymer ?
#
loop_
_entity_poly.entity_id
_entity_poly.type
_entity_poly.pdbx_seq_one_letter_code
_entity_poly.pdbx_strand_id
1 'polypeptide(L)'
;MKCILDGKQAAILVPTTVLAQQHYATACGRFKDFPVKIEVLSRFTTAKEQKRILEAARTGGLDLLIGTHKLLQKNMEFKDLGLLVIDEEQRFGVTHKERLKEMSRQVDVLTLSATPIPRTLNMALSGLRDMSTIEEPPADRQPVQTYVLEHDWAILEDAMRKELARGGQIYYLHNRVETIDLTASRIQKLLGPEVRVVVGHGKMGEQELSAVMQAMVDGEADVLVCTTIIETGIDIPNVNTLIMEDADRLGLAQLHQIRGRIGRSTRRAYAYLTYRQGKILQETAAKRLAAIREYVEFGSGFKIAMRDLEIRGAGNLLGPEQSGYLMSVGYDLYLKLLEEAVLEERGEEKKIETECAADLTLNANIPERYVTSPEQRMDLYRRIAAIRTNDDASDLMDEMIDRYGEPPKPVLALLDVALLRAAAAKAGVSDITQKKDTLRFTLAVFRPEALVQVCGLTKYKFRLTLSAGETPMLTLKLKPGADVLETALELVEDLKLATQALEKA
;
A
#
# COMPACT_ATOMS: atom_id res chain seq x y z
N MET A 1 24.90 -2.63 -4.43
CA MET A 1 25.94 -3.44 -5.11
C MET A 1 25.98 -3.18 -6.61
N LYS A 2 24.89 -3.40 -7.39
CA LYS A 2 24.89 -3.18 -8.85
C LYS A 2 25.43 -1.79 -9.25
N CYS A 3 24.90 -0.71 -8.66
CA CYS A 3 25.38 0.66 -8.87
C CYS A 3 26.88 0.84 -8.58
N ILE A 4 27.40 0.20 -7.53
CA ILE A 4 28.84 0.27 -7.16
C ILE A 4 29.71 -0.49 -8.15
N LEU A 5 29.25 -1.64 -8.66
CA LEU A 5 29.93 -2.41 -9.69
C LEU A 5 30.04 -1.63 -11.01
N ASP A 6 29.06 -0.78 -11.30
CA ASP A 6 29.09 0.14 -12.45
C ASP A 6 29.99 1.37 -12.22
N GLY A 7 30.76 1.39 -11.11
CA GLY A 7 31.72 2.46 -10.78
C GLY A 7 31.07 3.73 -10.22
N LYS A 8 29.79 3.72 -9.89
CA LYS A 8 29.05 4.87 -9.36
C LYS A 8 28.91 4.81 -7.84
N GLN A 9 28.66 5.95 -7.23
CA GLN A 9 28.41 6.08 -5.79
C GLN A 9 26.93 5.90 -5.47
N ALA A 10 26.63 5.40 -4.26
CA ALA A 10 25.28 5.29 -3.75
C ALA A 10 25.12 6.07 -2.43
N ALA A 11 23.94 6.62 -2.19
CA ALA A 11 23.61 7.30 -0.94
C ALA A 11 22.32 6.76 -0.34
N ILE A 12 22.27 6.62 1.00
CA ILE A 12 21.06 6.25 1.74
C ILE A 12 20.75 7.38 2.72
N LEU A 13 19.62 8.04 2.48
CA LEU A 13 19.12 9.12 3.33
C LEU A 13 18.08 8.57 4.30
N VAL A 14 18.28 8.82 5.58
CA VAL A 14 17.40 8.38 6.67
C VAL A 14 17.02 9.55 7.59
N PRO A 15 15.85 9.51 8.25
CA PRO A 15 15.38 10.65 9.03
C PRO A 15 16.09 10.84 10.36
N THR A 16 16.70 9.79 10.95
CA THR A 16 17.30 9.85 12.29
C THR A 16 18.71 9.30 12.34
N THR A 17 19.46 9.75 13.33
CA THR A 17 20.84 9.32 13.56
C THR A 17 20.92 7.84 13.94
N VAL A 18 19.96 7.35 14.72
CA VAL A 18 19.90 5.94 15.12
C VAL A 18 19.69 5.04 13.91
N LEU A 19 18.76 5.41 13.02
CA LEU A 19 18.59 4.68 11.75
C LEU A 19 19.86 4.71 10.88
N ALA A 20 20.54 5.84 10.81
CA ALA A 20 21.80 5.92 10.07
C ALA A 20 22.83 4.90 10.58
N GLN A 21 22.96 4.74 11.89
CA GLN A 21 23.83 3.75 12.50
C GLN A 21 23.38 2.31 12.24
N GLN A 22 22.09 2.02 12.32
CA GLN A 22 21.55 0.69 12.02
C GLN A 22 21.76 0.29 10.56
N HIS A 23 21.47 1.20 9.62
CA HIS A 23 21.75 0.97 8.19
C HIS A 23 23.24 0.79 7.93
N TYR A 24 24.08 1.59 8.61
CA TYR A 24 25.55 1.46 8.50
C TYR A 24 26.03 0.08 8.98
N ALA A 25 25.62 -0.35 10.18
CA ALA A 25 25.97 -1.66 10.72
C ALA A 25 25.50 -2.80 9.81
N THR A 26 24.26 -2.71 9.31
CA THR A 26 23.69 -3.69 8.37
C THR A 26 24.47 -3.72 7.05
N ALA A 27 24.80 -2.56 6.51
CA ALA A 27 25.58 -2.47 5.28
C ALA A 27 27.00 -3.04 5.46
N CYS A 28 27.69 -2.68 6.54
CA CYS A 28 29.01 -3.24 6.86
C CYS A 28 28.96 -4.77 6.97
N GLY A 29 27.92 -5.32 7.65
CA GLY A 29 27.73 -6.76 7.75
C GLY A 29 27.50 -7.46 6.42
N ARG A 30 26.70 -6.86 5.53
CA ARG A 30 26.37 -7.41 4.21
C ARG A 30 27.50 -7.29 3.18
N PHE A 31 28.30 -6.23 3.27
CA PHE A 31 29.40 -5.97 2.35
C PHE A 31 30.78 -6.37 2.90
N LYS A 32 30.86 -7.06 4.05
CA LYS A 32 32.12 -7.41 4.71
C LYS A 32 33.13 -8.14 3.81
N ASP A 33 32.62 -8.95 2.87
CA ASP A 33 33.44 -9.76 1.97
C ASP A 33 33.70 -9.06 0.61
N PHE A 34 33.30 -7.80 0.47
CA PHE A 34 33.47 -7.00 -0.75
C PHE A 34 34.33 -5.76 -0.47
N PRO A 35 35.13 -5.29 -1.44
CA PRO A 35 35.98 -4.10 -1.29
C PRO A 35 35.16 -2.80 -1.41
N VAL A 36 34.05 -2.67 -0.66
CA VAL A 36 33.15 -1.52 -0.67
C VAL A 36 33.44 -0.61 0.51
N LYS A 37 33.72 0.66 0.24
CA LYS A 37 33.96 1.68 1.25
C LYS A 37 32.68 2.34 1.66
N ILE A 38 32.28 2.10 2.91
CA ILE A 38 31.02 2.57 3.49
C ILE A 38 31.35 3.60 4.57
N GLU A 39 30.66 4.73 4.56
CA GLU A 39 30.75 5.77 5.58
C GLU A 39 29.38 6.20 6.08
N VAL A 40 29.36 6.77 7.30
CA VAL A 40 28.13 7.32 7.88
C VAL A 40 28.31 8.80 8.21
N LEU A 41 27.35 9.62 7.77
CA LEU A 41 27.35 11.06 8.01
C LEU A 41 26.11 11.45 8.83
N SER A 42 26.33 11.65 10.12
CA SER A 42 25.30 12.04 11.06
C SER A 42 25.80 13.17 11.97
N ARG A 43 24.99 13.61 12.92
CA ARG A 43 25.44 14.63 13.88
C ARG A 43 26.50 14.09 14.86
N PHE A 44 26.65 12.79 15.01
CA PHE A 44 27.72 12.19 15.81
C PHE A 44 29.07 12.19 15.10
N THR A 45 29.11 12.45 13.80
CA THR A 45 30.33 12.56 13.03
C THR A 45 31.08 13.84 13.42
N THR A 46 32.31 13.71 13.86
CA THR A 46 33.17 14.84 14.24
C THR A 46 33.45 15.76 13.07
N ALA A 47 33.78 17.02 13.32
CA ALA A 47 34.08 17.99 12.25
C ALA A 47 35.26 17.54 11.36
N LYS A 48 36.27 16.84 11.93
CA LYS A 48 37.41 16.28 11.20
C LYS A 48 36.96 15.13 10.27
N GLU A 49 36.20 14.20 10.79
CA GLU A 49 35.66 13.09 10.01
C GLU A 49 34.68 13.59 8.93
N GLN A 50 33.82 14.56 9.25
CA GLN A 50 32.94 15.16 8.27
C GLN A 50 33.70 15.72 7.07
N LYS A 51 34.78 16.47 7.30
CA LYS A 51 35.62 16.99 6.20
C LYS A 51 36.23 15.86 5.37
N ARG A 52 36.72 14.80 6.02
CA ARG A 52 37.26 13.61 5.34
C ARG A 52 36.22 12.91 4.47
N ILE A 53 34.99 12.73 5.00
CA ILE A 53 33.87 12.08 4.28
C ILE A 53 33.45 12.92 3.08
N LEU A 54 33.29 14.24 3.25
CA LEU A 54 32.95 15.14 2.16
C LEU A 54 33.97 15.12 1.03
N GLU A 55 35.26 15.13 1.37
CA GLU A 55 36.33 15.03 0.37
C GLU A 55 36.36 13.66 -0.30
N ALA A 56 36.16 12.57 0.45
CA ALA A 56 36.06 11.23 -0.12
C ALA A 56 34.86 11.08 -1.06
N ALA A 57 33.72 11.68 -0.75
CA ALA A 57 32.54 11.70 -1.63
C ALA A 57 32.85 12.44 -2.94
N ARG A 58 33.48 13.64 -2.85
CA ARG A 58 33.82 14.48 -3.99
C ARG A 58 34.87 13.86 -4.92
N THR A 59 35.81 13.12 -4.37
CA THR A 59 36.91 12.49 -5.14
C THR A 59 36.58 11.09 -5.64
N GLY A 60 35.43 10.49 -5.20
CA GLY A 60 35.09 9.09 -5.49
C GLY A 60 35.84 8.09 -4.61
N GLY A 61 36.33 8.54 -3.45
CA GLY A 61 37.06 7.72 -2.48
C GLY A 61 36.14 6.88 -1.55
N LEU A 62 34.82 7.00 -1.68
CA LEU A 62 33.82 6.17 -1.01
C LEU A 62 32.78 5.70 -2.00
N ASP A 63 32.14 4.55 -1.72
CA ASP A 63 31.17 3.89 -2.59
C ASP A 63 29.76 4.04 -2.07
N LEU A 64 29.54 3.94 -0.75
CA LEU A 64 28.25 4.06 -0.10
C LEU A 64 28.29 5.05 1.05
N LEU A 65 27.46 6.08 1.01
CA LEU A 65 27.29 7.04 2.08
C LEU A 65 25.92 6.94 2.70
N ILE A 66 25.85 6.66 3.99
CA ILE A 66 24.59 6.61 4.75
C ILE A 66 24.53 7.85 5.64
N GLY A 67 23.39 8.53 5.66
CA GLY A 67 23.33 9.71 6.54
C GLY A 67 21.94 10.30 6.70
N THR A 68 21.89 11.30 7.58
CA THR A 68 20.68 12.07 7.85
C THR A 68 20.59 13.28 6.91
N HIS A 69 19.74 14.26 7.24
CA HIS A 69 19.64 15.55 6.52
C HIS A 69 20.99 16.25 6.24
N LYS A 70 22.08 15.83 6.90
CA LYS A 70 23.44 16.31 6.56
C LYS A 70 23.85 15.99 5.12
N LEU A 71 23.31 14.92 4.51
CA LEU A 71 23.50 14.61 3.09
C LEU A 71 22.90 15.67 2.15
N LEU A 72 21.98 16.47 2.65
CA LEU A 72 21.30 17.52 1.87
C LEU A 72 21.94 18.91 2.03
N GLN A 73 23.07 18.99 2.72
CA GLN A 73 23.80 20.26 2.88
C GLN A 73 24.39 20.72 1.55
N LYS A 74 24.52 22.04 1.38
CA LYS A 74 25.02 22.65 0.13
C LYS A 74 26.47 22.26 -0.23
N ASN A 75 27.25 21.90 0.77
CA ASN A 75 28.67 21.48 0.62
C ASN A 75 28.83 19.97 0.38
N MET A 76 27.72 19.23 0.24
CA MET A 76 27.75 17.81 -0.11
C MET A 76 27.76 17.66 -1.63
N GLU A 77 28.84 17.10 -2.14
CA GLU A 77 29.05 16.83 -3.56
C GLU A 77 29.54 15.39 -3.73
N PHE A 78 28.97 14.68 -4.69
CA PHE A 78 29.42 13.37 -5.11
C PHE A 78 30.15 13.48 -6.45
N LYS A 79 31.15 12.64 -6.64
CA LYS A 79 31.83 12.57 -7.93
C LYS A 79 30.93 12.04 -9.03
N ASP A 80 30.24 10.94 -8.77
CA ASP A 80 29.28 10.29 -9.68
C ASP A 80 28.23 9.51 -8.86
N LEU A 81 27.18 10.18 -8.43
CA LEU A 81 26.08 9.57 -7.70
C LEU A 81 25.13 8.88 -8.70
N GLY A 82 24.99 7.55 -8.60
CA GLY A 82 24.10 6.76 -9.46
C GLY A 82 22.80 6.34 -8.78
N LEU A 83 22.81 6.19 -7.44
CA LEU A 83 21.62 5.75 -6.70
C LEU A 83 21.43 6.55 -5.41
N LEU A 84 20.23 7.08 -5.22
CA LEU A 84 19.79 7.69 -3.96
C LEU A 84 18.63 6.90 -3.38
N VAL A 85 18.83 6.31 -2.22
CA VAL A 85 17.77 5.63 -1.46
C VAL A 85 17.26 6.58 -0.37
N ILE A 86 15.96 6.78 -0.29
CA ILE A 86 15.31 7.65 0.70
C ILE A 86 14.38 6.79 1.55
N ASP A 87 14.72 6.65 2.83
CA ASP A 87 13.87 5.95 3.79
C ASP A 87 12.95 6.95 4.52
N GLU A 88 11.67 6.59 4.67
CA GLU A 88 10.66 7.39 5.34
C GLU A 88 10.55 8.84 4.80
N GLU A 89 10.42 9.01 3.46
CA GLU A 89 10.36 10.32 2.77
C GLU A 89 9.40 11.33 3.42
N GLN A 90 8.31 10.86 4.03
CA GLN A 90 7.30 11.69 4.68
C GLN A 90 7.85 12.51 5.87
N ARG A 91 9.00 12.12 6.41
CA ARG A 91 9.62 12.81 7.55
C ARG A 91 10.50 13.99 7.17
N PHE A 92 10.76 14.17 5.87
CA PHE A 92 11.56 15.29 5.38
C PHE A 92 10.69 16.51 5.10
N GLY A 93 11.11 17.67 5.57
CA GLY A 93 10.45 18.96 5.34
C GLY A 93 10.55 19.45 3.88
N VAL A 94 9.82 20.51 3.57
CA VAL A 94 9.70 21.05 2.20
C VAL A 94 11.08 21.43 1.61
N THR A 95 11.91 22.14 2.36
CA THR A 95 13.28 22.55 1.91
C THR A 95 14.16 21.36 1.59
N HIS A 96 14.06 20.27 2.37
CA HIS A 96 14.79 19.04 2.10
C HIS A 96 14.31 18.37 0.82
N LYS A 97 12.99 18.39 0.57
CA LYS A 97 12.40 17.83 -0.66
C LYS A 97 12.80 18.61 -1.92
N GLU A 98 12.95 19.90 -1.84
CA GLU A 98 13.48 20.71 -2.95
C GLU A 98 14.91 20.33 -3.28
N ARG A 99 15.76 20.17 -2.25
CA ARG A 99 17.15 19.75 -2.46
C ARG A 99 17.25 18.32 -3.00
N LEU A 100 16.38 17.43 -2.54
CA LEU A 100 16.26 16.07 -3.08
C LEU A 100 15.93 16.09 -4.57
N LYS A 101 15.01 16.95 -5.02
CA LYS A 101 14.69 17.11 -6.45
C LYS A 101 15.89 17.59 -7.27
N GLU A 102 16.73 18.47 -6.72
CA GLU A 102 17.95 18.91 -7.40
C GLU A 102 18.95 17.76 -7.56
N MET A 103 19.15 16.98 -6.51
CA MET A 103 20.05 15.82 -6.52
C MET A 103 19.57 14.68 -7.41
N SER A 104 18.26 14.54 -7.60
CA SER A 104 17.64 13.42 -8.32
C SER A 104 17.54 13.61 -9.85
N ARG A 105 17.98 14.72 -10.40
CA ARG A 105 17.80 15.02 -11.85
C ARG A 105 18.50 14.04 -12.80
N GLN A 106 19.57 13.37 -12.36
CA GLN A 106 20.35 12.41 -13.16
C GLN A 106 20.72 11.18 -12.35
N VAL A 107 19.95 10.86 -11.32
CA VAL A 107 20.20 9.80 -10.34
C VAL A 107 18.97 8.94 -10.20
N ASP A 108 19.14 7.63 -10.16
CA ASP A 108 18.05 6.72 -9.83
C ASP A 108 17.64 6.91 -8.38
N VAL A 109 16.35 7.12 -8.14
CA VAL A 109 15.82 7.37 -6.79
C VAL A 109 14.89 6.25 -6.37
N LEU A 110 15.23 5.58 -5.28
CA LEU A 110 14.39 4.60 -4.62
C LEU A 110 13.85 5.15 -3.30
N THR A 111 12.55 5.30 -3.18
CA THR A 111 11.90 5.76 -1.95
C THR A 111 11.24 4.58 -1.25
N LEU A 112 11.50 4.45 0.04
CA LEU A 112 10.92 3.41 0.90
C LEU A 112 9.93 4.05 1.87
N SER A 113 8.78 3.42 2.07
CA SER A 113 7.80 3.84 3.07
C SER A 113 6.96 2.66 3.54
N ALA A 114 6.67 2.60 4.83
CA ALA A 114 5.74 1.63 5.38
C ALA A 114 4.26 2.01 5.09
N THR A 115 3.99 3.32 4.96
CA THR A 115 2.68 3.87 4.63
C THR A 115 2.89 5.00 3.61
N PRO A 116 2.54 4.80 2.34
CA PRO A 116 2.72 5.84 1.34
C PRO A 116 1.92 7.09 1.73
N ILE A 117 2.56 8.26 1.58
CA ILE A 117 1.85 9.53 1.77
C ILE A 117 0.77 9.63 0.68
N PRO A 118 -0.40 10.21 1.00
CA PRO A 118 -1.47 10.39 0.01
C PRO A 118 -1.00 10.98 -1.32
N ARG A 119 -0.12 11.98 -1.28
CA ARG A 119 0.45 12.60 -2.49
C ARG A 119 1.34 11.64 -3.29
N THR A 120 2.23 10.91 -2.64
CA THR A 120 3.12 9.94 -3.29
C THR A 120 2.30 8.78 -3.87
N LEU A 121 1.27 8.35 -3.14
CA LEU A 121 0.31 7.35 -3.59
C LEU A 121 -0.45 7.83 -4.84
N ASN A 122 -0.94 9.05 -4.85
CA ASN A 122 -1.60 9.64 -6.03
C ASN A 122 -0.67 9.70 -7.24
N MET A 123 0.59 10.09 -7.06
CA MET A 123 1.58 10.12 -8.15
C MET A 123 1.89 8.72 -8.70
N ALA A 124 1.85 7.70 -7.86
CA ALA A 124 2.03 6.32 -8.29
C ALA A 124 0.80 5.79 -9.05
N LEU A 125 -0.39 6.01 -8.50
CA LEU A 125 -1.66 5.59 -9.12
C LEU A 125 -1.94 6.31 -10.46
N SER A 126 -1.44 7.53 -10.64
CA SER A 126 -1.54 8.27 -11.91
C SER A 126 -0.42 7.96 -12.90
N GLY A 127 0.42 6.95 -12.66
CA GLY A 127 1.51 6.58 -13.56
C GLY A 127 2.66 7.60 -13.66
N LEU A 128 2.68 8.64 -12.78
CA LEU A 128 3.76 9.62 -12.71
C LEU A 128 5.00 9.08 -12.00
N ARG A 129 4.86 7.99 -11.25
CA ARG A 129 5.93 7.35 -10.49
C ARG A 129 5.68 5.86 -10.41
N ASP A 130 6.69 5.05 -10.70
CA ASP A 130 6.60 3.61 -10.51
C ASP A 130 6.47 3.26 -9.02
N MET A 131 5.67 2.24 -8.72
CA MET A 131 5.46 1.74 -7.37
C MET A 131 5.47 0.22 -7.36
N SER A 132 6.18 -0.34 -6.39
CA SER A 132 6.13 -1.76 -6.07
C SER A 132 5.70 -1.95 -4.62
N THR A 133 4.86 -2.93 -4.37
CA THR A 133 4.42 -3.34 -3.04
C THR A 133 5.12 -4.63 -2.63
N ILE A 134 5.59 -4.70 -1.38
CA ILE A 134 6.11 -5.93 -0.79
C ILE A 134 4.98 -6.51 0.05
N GLU A 135 4.34 -7.56 -0.44
CA GLU A 135 3.16 -8.17 0.19
C GLU A 135 3.53 -9.38 1.05
N GLU A 136 4.57 -10.12 0.66
CA GLU A 136 5.03 -11.27 1.41
C GLU A 136 5.93 -10.88 2.59
N PRO A 137 5.61 -11.34 3.81
CA PRO A 137 6.47 -11.13 4.97
C PRO A 137 7.74 -12.00 4.86
N PRO A 138 8.80 -11.66 5.63
CA PRO A 138 9.90 -12.59 5.86
C PRO A 138 9.36 -13.90 6.46
N ALA A 139 10.01 -15.03 6.13
CA ALA A 139 9.69 -16.33 6.69
C ALA A 139 9.61 -16.26 8.23
N ASP A 140 8.64 -16.97 8.81
CA ASP A 140 8.41 -17.11 10.26
C ASP A 140 7.84 -15.85 10.98
N ARG A 141 7.55 -14.76 10.27
CA ARG A 141 6.93 -13.60 10.90
C ARG A 141 5.42 -13.80 11.07
N GLN A 142 4.92 -13.60 12.29
CA GLN A 142 3.50 -13.70 12.61
C GLN A 142 2.82 -12.32 12.64
N PRO A 143 1.53 -12.23 12.21
CA PRO A 143 0.76 -11.00 12.34
C PRO A 143 0.63 -10.56 13.79
N VAL A 144 0.64 -9.24 14.02
CA VAL A 144 0.47 -8.65 15.35
C VAL A 144 -1.00 -8.74 15.76
N GLN A 145 -1.29 -9.44 16.87
CA GLN A 145 -2.62 -9.49 17.45
C GLN A 145 -2.99 -8.13 18.03
N THR A 146 -4.01 -7.49 17.47
CA THR A 146 -4.36 -6.10 17.82
C THR A 146 -5.69 -6.07 18.58
N TYR A 147 -5.66 -5.51 19.79
CA TYR A 147 -6.82 -5.32 20.65
C TYR A 147 -7.12 -3.83 20.76
N VAL A 148 -8.40 -3.48 20.70
CA VAL A 148 -8.91 -2.13 20.95
C VAL A 148 -9.84 -2.21 22.15
N LEU A 149 -9.51 -1.53 23.26
CA LEU A 149 -10.24 -1.65 24.52
C LEU A 149 -10.19 -0.35 25.34
N GLU A 150 -11.08 -0.23 26.32
CA GLU A 150 -10.97 0.80 27.34
C GLU A 150 -9.72 0.58 28.19
N HIS A 151 -9.11 1.68 28.64
CA HIS A 151 -7.91 1.61 29.46
C HIS A 151 -8.23 1.00 30.83
N ASP A 152 -7.73 -0.21 31.08
CA ASP A 152 -7.88 -0.95 32.32
C ASP A 152 -6.51 -1.48 32.77
N TRP A 153 -6.05 -0.99 33.93
CA TRP A 153 -4.75 -1.36 34.48
C TRP A 153 -4.63 -2.85 34.81
N ALA A 154 -5.72 -3.54 35.19
CA ALA A 154 -5.67 -4.95 35.51
C ALA A 154 -5.38 -5.79 34.25
N ILE A 155 -6.04 -5.45 33.14
CA ILE A 155 -5.81 -6.12 31.85
C ILE A 155 -4.39 -5.84 31.35
N LEU A 156 -3.92 -4.59 31.47
CA LEU A 156 -2.60 -4.20 30.99
C LEU A 156 -1.47 -4.78 31.85
N GLU A 157 -1.66 -4.89 33.17
CA GLU A 157 -0.73 -5.56 34.06
C GLU A 157 -0.58 -7.05 33.70
N ASP A 158 -1.68 -7.76 33.48
CA ASP A 158 -1.66 -9.15 33.06
C ASP A 158 -0.92 -9.34 31.72
N ALA A 159 -1.19 -8.45 30.75
CA ALA A 159 -0.50 -8.44 29.47
C ALA A 159 1.01 -8.23 29.60
N MET A 160 1.43 -7.24 30.43
CA MET A 160 2.84 -6.98 30.69
C MET A 160 3.53 -8.13 31.40
N ARG A 161 2.90 -8.71 32.42
CA ARG A 161 3.46 -9.87 33.14
C ARG A 161 3.64 -11.10 32.23
N LYS A 162 2.68 -11.36 31.35
CA LYS A 162 2.77 -12.44 30.35
C LYS A 162 3.93 -12.23 29.39
N GLU A 163 4.18 -11.01 28.95
CA GLU A 163 5.32 -10.70 28.09
C GLU A 163 6.65 -10.91 28.81
N LEU A 164 6.78 -10.37 30.02
CA LEU A 164 7.99 -10.51 30.82
C LEU A 164 8.28 -11.97 31.20
N ALA A 165 7.25 -12.74 31.53
CA ALA A 165 7.38 -14.17 31.86
C ALA A 165 7.97 -15.02 30.71
N ARG A 166 7.76 -14.60 29.46
CA ARG A 166 8.38 -15.24 28.27
C ARG A 166 9.71 -14.61 27.85
N GLY A 167 10.25 -13.69 28.65
CA GLY A 167 11.53 -13.01 28.40
C GLY A 167 11.47 -12.00 27.26
N GLY A 168 10.29 -11.46 26.94
CA GLY A 168 10.13 -10.39 25.95
C GLY A 168 10.20 -9.00 26.60
N GLN A 169 10.24 -7.97 25.75
CA GLN A 169 10.27 -6.58 26.13
C GLN A 169 8.98 -5.87 25.72
N ILE A 170 8.71 -4.71 26.33
CA ILE A 170 7.45 -3.99 26.21
C ILE A 170 7.70 -2.53 25.81
N TYR A 171 6.93 -2.06 24.81
CA TYR A 171 6.74 -0.63 24.58
C TYR A 171 5.42 -0.18 25.22
N TYR A 172 5.52 0.83 26.06
CA TYR A 172 4.36 1.52 26.63
C TYR A 172 4.31 2.97 26.16
N LEU A 173 3.39 3.26 25.23
CA LEU A 173 3.25 4.59 24.65
C LEU A 173 2.36 5.48 25.52
N HIS A 174 2.97 6.51 26.09
CA HIS A 174 2.31 7.58 26.86
C HIS A 174 2.68 8.93 26.27
N ASN A 175 1.77 9.53 25.50
CA ASN A 175 2.10 10.70 24.67
C ASN A 175 1.99 12.04 25.42
N ARG A 176 2.39 12.09 26.70
CA ARG A 176 2.42 13.30 27.53
C ARG A 176 3.70 13.32 28.37
N VAL A 177 4.63 14.18 27.97
CA VAL A 177 5.93 14.28 28.65
C VAL A 177 5.78 14.67 30.13
N GLU A 178 4.80 15.54 30.46
CA GLU A 178 4.56 16.05 31.80
C GLU A 178 4.17 14.98 32.83
N THR A 179 3.62 13.85 32.35
CA THR A 179 3.11 12.78 33.23
C THR A 179 3.77 11.42 32.95
N ILE A 180 4.77 11.37 32.08
CA ILE A 180 5.41 10.12 31.66
C ILE A 180 6.12 9.42 32.81
N ASP A 181 6.80 10.19 33.69
CA ASP A 181 7.52 9.65 34.84
C ASP A 181 6.54 9.10 35.92
N LEU A 182 5.35 9.71 36.05
CA LEU A 182 4.30 9.18 36.94
C LEU A 182 3.77 7.83 36.39
N THR A 183 3.58 7.73 35.08
CA THR A 183 3.17 6.48 34.43
C THR A 183 4.25 5.40 34.58
N ALA A 184 5.52 5.74 34.35
CA ALA A 184 6.64 4.83 34.55
C ALA A 184 6.74 4.33 35.99
N SER A 185 6.62 5.24 36.96
CA SER A 185 6.61 4.91 38.41
C SER A 185 5.42 3.99 38.77
N ARG A 186 4.27 4.20 38.16
CA ARG A 186 3.10 3.33 38.35
C ARG A 186 3.34 1.94 37.79
N ILE A 187 3.88 1.83 36.59
CA ILE A 187 4.23 0.54 35.95
C ILE A 187 5.27 -0.19 36.80
N GLN A 188 6.30 0.53 37.29
CA GLN A 188 7.31 -0.05 38.19
C GLN A 188 6.70 -0.63 39.48
N LYS A 189 5.73 0.06 40.05
CA LYS A 189 5.03 -0.41 41.27
C LYS A 189 4.15 -1.64 40.97
N LEU A 190 3.49 -1.68 39.81
CA LEU A 190 2.64 -2.80 39.40
C LEU A 190 3.45 -4.06 39.11
N LEU A 191 4.59 -3.93 38.44
CA LEU A 191 5.38 -5.06 37.98
C LEU A 191 6.40 -5.55 39.02
N GLY A 192 6.79 -4.70 39.96
CA GLY A 192 7.75 -5.01 41.01
C GLY A 192 9.16 -4.48 40.74
N PRO A 193 10.06 -4.54 41.77
CA PRO A 193 11.40 -3.94 41.70
C PRO A 193 12.35 -4.63 40.73
N GLU A 194 12.12 -5.90 40.41
CA GLU A 194 12.96 -6.70 39.51
C GLU A 194 12.85 -6.28 38.03
N VAL A 195 11.75 -5.60 37.65
CA VAL A 195 11.50 -5.15 36.29
C VAL A 195 12.19 -3.80 36.03
N ARG A 196 12.96 -3.71 34.99
CA ARG A 196 13.73 -2.50 34.64
C ARG A 196 12.91 -1.62 33.69
N VAL A 197 12.31 -0.58 34.25
CA VAL A 197 11.51 0.41 33.52
C VAL A 197 12.34 1.63 33.16
N VAL A 198 12.41 1.98 31.89
CA VAL A 198 13.11 3.17 31.39
C VAL A 198 12.15 4.12 30.71
N VAL A 199 12.47 5.40 30.69
CA VAL A 199 11.66 6.45 30.04
C VAL A 199 12.40 7.02 28.85
N GLY A 200 11.66 7.29 27.75
CA GLY A 200 12.20 7.93 26.57
C GLY A 200 11.24 8.94 25.94
N HIS A 201 11.67 10.17 25.72
CA HIS A 201 10.84 11.20 25.08
C HIS A 201 11.67 12.25 24.32
N GLY A 202 11.03 12.99 23.41
CA GLY A 202 11.68 13.93 22.52
C GLY A 202 12.27 15.20 23.19
N LYS A 203 11.97 15.46 24.50
CA LYS A 203 12.57 16.57 25.26
C LYS A 203 13.89 16.17 25.95
N MET A 204 14.23 14.88 25.97
CA MET A 204 15.51 14.40 26.52
C MET A 204 16.68 14.81 25.64
N GLY A 205 17.85 14.91 26.25
CA GLY A 205 19.10 15.07 25.54
C GLY A 205 19.33 13.86 24.59
N GLU A 206 19.95 14.12 23.46
CA GLU A 206 20.11 13.07 22.43
C GLU A 206 20.99 11.90 22.89
N GLN A 207 22.03 12.21 23.67
CA GLN A 207 22.90 11.19 24.25
C GLN A 207 22.14 10.31 25.25
N GLU A 208 21.32 10.94 26.07
CA GLU A 208 20.47 10.25 27.04
C GLU A 208 19.43 9.36 26.35
N LEU A 209 18.73 9.89 25.33
CA LEU A 209 17.80 9.10 24.54
C LEU A 209 18.48 7.93 23.83
N SER A 210 19.68 8.15 23.28
CA SER A 210 20.48 7.11 22.65
C SER A 210 20.88 6.01 23.64
N ALA A 211 21.25 6.37 24.86
CA ALA A 211 21.58 5.42 25.93
C ALA A 211 20.36 4.58 26.33
N VAL A 212 19.18 5.21 26.48
CA VAL A 212 17.92 4.50 26.76
C VAL A 212 17.58 3.50 25.66
N MET A 213 17.72 3.90 24.40
CA MET A 213 17.43 3.01 23.28
C MET A 213 18.46 1.87 23.18
N GLN A 214 19.73 2.15 23.48
CA GLN A 214 20.75 1.10 23.52
C GLN A 214 20.49 0.10 24.64
N ALA A 215 20.09 0.56 25.82
CA ALA A 215 19.70 -0.33 26.94
C ALA A 215 18.55 -1.28 26.57
N MET A 216 17.60 -0.81 25.75
CA MET A 216 16.55 -1.69 25.21
C MET A 216 17.12 -2.71 24.21
N VAL A 217 18.02 -2.30 23.33
CA VAL A 217 18.67 -3.20 22.34
C VAL A 217 19.50 -4.27 23.04
N ASP A 218 20.26 -3.90 24.06
CA ASP A 218 21.16 -4.79 24.81
C ASP A 218 20.40 -5.68 25.82
N GLY A 219 19.08 -5.49 25.96
CA GLY A 219 18.27 -6.24 26.93
C GLY A 219 18.48 -5.83 28.38
N GLU A 220 19.05 -4.64 28.60
CA GLU A 220 19.27 -4.06 29.94
C GLU A 220 18.00 -3.39 30.49
N ALA A 221 16.97 -3.17 29.67
CA ALA A 221 15.68 -2.66 30.07
C ALA A 221 14.57 -3.60 29.56
N ASP A 222 13.50 -3.72 30.36
CA ASP A 222 12.37 -4.63 30.10
C ASP A 222 11.14 -3.87 29.55
N VAL A 223 10.93 -2.66 30.03
CA VAL A 223 9.80 -1.81 29.64
C VAL A 223 10.32 -0.42 29.27
N LEU A 224 10.01 0.04 28.06
CA LEU A 224 10.22 1.41 27.66
C LEU A 224 8.91 2.18 27.69
N VAL A 225 8.76 3.12 28.60
CA VAL A 225 7.67 4.09 28.62
C VAL A 225 8.09 5.28 27.77
N CYS A 226 7.38 5.54 26.67
CA CYS A 226 7.84 6.55 25.73
C CYS A 226 6.70 7.33 25.06
N THR A 227 7.06 8.45 24.46
CA THR A 227 6.18 9.16 23.52
C THR A 227 6.28 8.52 22.12
N THR A 228 5.73 9.16 21.10
CA THR A 228 5.79 8.70 19.70
C THR A 228 7.21 8.59 19.10
N ILE A 229 8.27 8.72 19.92
CA ILE A 229 9.67 8.57 19.45
C ILE A 229 9.95 7.20 18.81
N ILE A 230 9.28 6.14 19.25
CA ILE A 230 9.44 4.78 18.68
C ILE A 230 8.97 4.69 17.23
N GLU A 231 8.18 5.66 16.76
CA GLU A 231 7.81 5.78 15.36
C GLU A 231 9.03 5.95 14.43
N THR A 232 10.20 6.34 14.98
CA THR A 232 11.40 6.69 14.21
C THR A 232 12.23 5.52 13.67
N GLY A 233 11.70 4.31 13.59
CA GLY A 233 12.31 3.24 12.81
C GLY A 233 13.27 2.32 13.55
N ILE A 234 13.47 2.48 14.86
CA ILE A 234 14.35 1.65 15.65
C ILE A 234 13.86 0.20 15.67
N ASP A 235 14.76 -0.72 15.39
CA ASP A 235 14.49 -2.16 15.37
C ASP A 235 14.98 -2.83 16.66
N ILE A 236 14.05 -3.30 17.48
CA ILE A 236 14.34 -4.09 18.69
C ILE A 236 13.54 -5.39 18.61
N PRO A 237 14.15 -6.49 18.13
CA PRO A 237 13.43 -7.72 17.81
C PRO A 237 12.73 -8.38 19.00
N ASN A 238 13.20 -8.13 20.23
CA ASN A 238 12.65 -8.73 21.45
C ASN A 238 11.42 -7.99 21.99
N VAL A 239 11.07 -6.83 21.45
CA VAL A 239 9.83 -6.11 21.83
C VAL A 239 8.65 -6.71 21.10
N ASN A 240 7.82 -7.47 21.81
CA ASN A 240 6.67 -8.17 21.23
C ASN A 240 5.33 -7.72 21.85
N THR A 241 5.34 -6.84 22.85
CA THR A 241 4.11 -6.23 23.38
C THR A 241 4.17 -4.71 23.30
N LEU A 242 3.12 -4.12 22.71
CA LEU A 242 2.90 -2.68 22.61
C LEU A 242 1.62 -2.33 23.36
N ILE A 243 1.71 -1.41 24.28
CA ILE A 243 0.54 -0.78 24.93
C ILE A 243 0.52 0.69 24.52
N MET A 244 -0.62 1.19 24.09
CA MET A 244 -0.77 2.55 23.59
C MET A 244 -1.94 3.25 24.27
N GLU A 245 -1.65 4.26 25.07
CA GLU A 245 -2.68 5.11 25.69
C GLU A 245 -3.23 6.16 24.72
N ASP A 246 -4.48 6.57 24.92
CA ASP A 246 -5.17 7.59 24.11
C ASP A 246 -5.02 7.33 22.59
N ALA A 247 -5.07 6.04 22.15
CA ALA A 247 -4.87 5.62 20.76
C ALA A 247 -5.89 6.27 19.78
N ASP A 248 -7.05 6.66 20.28
CA ASP A 248 -8.10 7.37 19.54
C ASP A 248 -7.68 8.76 19.03
N ARG A 249 -6.58 9.32 19.57
CA ARG A 249 -6.02 10.61 19.17
C ARG A 249 -5.01 10.51 18.02
N LEU A 250 -4.55 9.31 17.71
CA LEU A 250 -3.54 9.08 16.69
C LEU A 250 -4.18 8.89 15.30
N GLY A 251 -3.43 9.26 14.27
CA GLY A 251 -3.80 9.00 12.88
C GLY A 251 -3.65 7.51 12.52
N LEU A 252 -4.41 7.02 11.53
CA LEU A 252 -4.39 5.61 11.14
C LEU A 252 -3.00 5.17 10.65
N ALA A 253 -2.35 5.98 9.83
CA ALA A 253 -0.97 5.73 9.38
C ALA A 253 0.02 5.66 10.55
N GLN A 254 -0.15 6.52 11.56
CA GLN A 254 0.69 6.55 12.76
C GLN A 254 0.47 5.31 13.64
N LEU A 255 -0.78 4.90 13.84
CA LEU A 255 -1.12 3.65 14.53
C LEU A 255 -0.47 2.44 13.84
N HIS A 256 -0.52 2.40 12.52
CA HIS A 256 0.11 1.33 11.74
C HIS A 256 1.64 1.33 11.85
N GLN A 257 2.28 2.48 11.74
CA GLN A 257 3.74 2.61 11.87
C GLN A 257 4.23 2.16 13.25
N ILE A 258 3.54 2.60 14.32
CA ILE A 258 3.92 2.24 15.68
C ILE A 258 3.65 0.75 15.94
N ARG A 259 2.51 0.20 15.49
CA ARG A 259 2.23 -1.25 15.56
C ARG A 259 3.31 -2.06 14.82
N GLY A 260 3.79 -1.58 13.70
CA GLY A 260 4.86 -2.22 12.93
C GLY A 260 6.23 -2.22 13.61
N ARG A 261 6.37 -1.57 14.78
CA ARG A 261 7.62 -1.59 15.58
C ARG A 261 7.76 -2.84 16.44
N ILE A 262 6.71 -3.63 16.60
CA ILE A 262 6.72 -4.90 17.31
C ILE A 262 6.51 -6.09 16.37
N GLY A 263 6.73 -7.31 16.87
CA GLY A 263 6.56 -8.52 16.07
C GLY A 263 7.59 -8.66 14.94
N ARG A 264 8.85 -8.35 15.22
CA ARG A 264 9.97 -8.48 14.28
C ARG A 264 10.82 -9.72 14.53
N SER A 265 10.29 -10.63 15.34
CA SER A 265 10.86 -11.94 15.66
C SER A 265 9.85 -13.04 15.32
N THR A 266 10.24 -14.30 15.52
CA THR A 266 9.38 -15.49 15.38
C THR A 266 8.30 -15.59 16.47
N ARG A 267 8.37 -14.73 17.51
CA ARG A 267 7.43 -14.73 18.62
C ARG A 267 6.16 -13.94 18.26
N ARG A 268 5.01 -14.45 18.72
CA ARG A 268 3.73 -13.75 18.56
C ARG A 268 3.75 -12.41 19.30
N ALA A 269 3.34 -11.35 18.62
CA ALA A 269 3.28 -10.00 19.18
C ALA A 269 1.86 -9.54 19.44
N TYR A 270 1.70 -8.65 20.42
CA TYR A 270 0.41 -8.13 20.88
C TYR A 270 0.42 -6.61 20.96
N ALA A 271 -0.58 -5.97 20.38
CA ALA A 271 -0.79 -4.53 20.46
C ALA A 271 -2.11 -4.23 21.19
N TYR A 272 -2.04 -3.49 22.28
CA TYR A 272 -3.17 -3.03 23.07
C TYR A 272 -3.36 -1.54 22.82
N LEU A 273 -4.35 -1.19 22.00
CA LEU A 273 -4.72 0.18 21.67
C LEU A 273 -5.81 0.62 22.62
N THR A 274 -5.49 1.49 23.57
CA THR A 274 -6.44 1.85 24.63
C THR A 274 -6.95 3.26 24.49
N TYR A 275 -8.19 3.48 24.89
CA TYR A 275 -8.83 4.78 25.03
C TYR A 275 -9.43 4.92 26.43
N ARG A 276 -9.71 6.14 26.86
CA ARG A 276 -10.14 6.41 28.24
C ARG A 276 -11.46 5.72 28.54
N GLN A 277 -11.54 5.13 29.73
CA GLN A 277 -12.74 4.51 30.26
C GLN A 277 -13.94 5.46 30.23
N GLY A 278 -15.09 4.96 29.77
CA GLY A 278 -16.33 5.74 29.66
C GLY A 278 -16.31 6.83 28.56
N LYS A 279 -15.28 6.91 27.73
CA LYS A 279 -15.22 7.88 26.63
C LYS A 279 -16.02 7.41 25.44
N ILE A 280 -16.96 8.24 24.98
CA ILE A 280 -17.62 8.05 23.68
C ILE A 280 -16.61 8.45 22.58
N LEU A 281 -16.26 7.50 21.74
CA LEU A 281 -15.35 7.74 20.62
C LEU A 281 -16.05 8.56 19.52
N GLN A 282 -15.34 9.54 18.97
CA GLN A 282 -15.78 10.21 17.76
C GLN A 282 -15.82 9.21 16.59
N GLU A 283 -16.75 9.40 15.66
CA GLU A 283 -16.94 8.50 14.52
C GLU A 283 -15.65 8.24 13.73
N THR A 284 -14.88 9.29 13.45
CA THR A 284 -13.59 9.18 12.74
C THR A 284 -12.54 8.40 13.53
N ALA A 285 -12.51 8.52 14.86
CA ALA A 285 -11.61 7.76 15.72
C ALA A 285 -12.03 6.29 15.78
N ALA A 286 -13.34 6.02 15.90
CA ALA A 286 -13.89 4.67 15.88
C ALA A 286 -13.57 3.95 14.54
N LYS A 287 -13.74 4.63 13.40
CA LYS A 287 -13.38 4.10 12.08
C LYS A 287 -11.90 3.77 11.96
N ARG A 288 -10.99 4.63 12.47
CA ARG A 288 -9.54 4.35 12.47
C ARG A 288 -9.16 3.16 13.34
N LEU A 289 -9.73 3.08 14.56
CA LEU A 289 -9.46 1.97 15.47
C LEU A 289 -10.06 0.65 14.96
N ALA A 290 -11.20 0.68 14.27
CA ALA A 290 -11.76 -0.48 13.58
C ALA A 290 -10.85 -0.93 12.44
N ALA A 291 -10.40 -0.02 11.59
CA ALA A 291 -9.50 -0.31 10.48
C ALA A 291 -8.19 -0.93 10.94
N ILE A 292 -7.52 -0.38 11.97
CA ILE A 292 -6.24 -0.94 12.45
C ILE A 292 -6.42 -2.34 13.08
N ARG A 293 -7.59 -2.66 13.62
CA ARG A 293 -7.94 -3.99 14.14
C ARG A 293 -8.22 -4.99 13.01
N GLU A 294 -8.82 -4.53 11.90
CA GLU A 294 -9.18 -5.35 10.75
C GLU A 294 -7.95 -5.67 9.88
N TYR A 295 -7.14 -4.66 9.56
CA TYR A 295 -5.95 -4.85 8.72
C TYR A 295 -4.75 -5.37 9.52
N VAL A 296 -4.76 -6.64 9.87
CA VAL A 296 -3.68 -7.32 10.61
C VAL A 296 -2.67 -8.01 9.70
N GLU A 297 -3.03 -8.27 8.44
CA GLU A 297 -2.22 -8.97 7.46
C GLU A 297 -0.96 -8.16 7.08
N PHE A 298 0.08 -8.88 6.66
CA PHE A 298 1.26 -8.27 6.07
C PHE A 298 0.89 -7.61 4.73
N GLY A 299 1.65 -6.59 4.32
CA GLY A 299 1.33 -5.84 3.09
C GLY A 299 0.14 -4.88 3.21
N SER A 300 -0.56 -4.84 4.35
CA SER A 300 -1.74 -3.97 4.54
C SER A 300 -1.45 -2.47 4.54
N GLY A 301 -0.17 -2.05 4.47
CA GLY A 301 0.21 -0.63 4.46
C GLY A 301 -0.48 0.19 3.36
N PHE A 302 -0.61 -0.38 2.18
CA PHE A 302 -1.34 0.24 1.06
C PHE A 302 -2.84 0.37 1.37
N LYS A 303 -3.49 -0.71 1.83
CA LYS A 303 -4.91 -0.74 2.21
C LYS A 303 -5.20 0.27 3.33
N ILE A 304 -4.29 0.39 4.30
CA ILE A 304 -4.36 1.36 5.40
C ILE A 304 -4.22 2.80 4.88
N ALA A 305 -3.33 3.06 3.94
CA ALA A 305 -3.17 4.38 3.35
C ALA A 305 -4.43 4.79 2.57
N MET A 306 -5.03 3.88 1.80
CA MET A 306 -6.31 4.09 1.13
C MET A 306 -7.43 4.35 2.13
N ARG A 307 -7.53 3.56 3.19
CA ARG A 307 -8.55 3.73 4.23
C ARG A 307 -8.38 5.04 5.02
N ASP A 308 -7.14 5.47 5.26
CA ASP A 308 -6.87 6.77 5.89
C ASP A 308 -7.35 7.95 5.01
N LEU A 309 -7.19 7.82 3.68
CA LEU A 309 -7.73 8.77 2.70
C LEU A 309 -9.26 8.84 2.74
N GLU A 310 -9.93 7.70 2.75
CA GLU A 310 -11.39 7.62 2.84
C GLU A 310 -11.91 8.26 4.14
N ILE A 311 -11.29 7.95 5.30
CA ILE A 311 -11.71 8.46 6.62
C ILE A 311 -11.47 9.97 6.73
N ARG A 312 -10.37 10.49 6.19
CA ARG A 312 -10.07 11.93 6.20
C ARG A 312 -10.96 12.72 5.25
N GLY A 313 -11.57 12.04 4.28
CA GLY A 313 -12.18 12.67 3.12
C GLY A 313 -11.11 13.20 2.16
N ALA A 314 -11.27 13.00 0.87
CA ALA A 314 -10.31 13.38 -0.16
C ALA A 314 -10.03 14.91 -0.23
N GLY A 315 -10.77 15.71 0.56
CA GLY A 315 -10.71 17.17 0.56
C GLY A 315 -9.42 17.83 1.06
N ASN A 316 -8.55 17.09 1.78
CA ASN A 316 -7.33 17.68 2.38
C ASN A 316 -6.03 17.40 1.58
N LEU A 317 -6.12 16.75 0.42
CA LEU A 317 -4.94 16.30 -0.32
C LEU A 317 -4.28 17.38 -1.19
N LEU A 318 -5.05 18.34 -1.69
CA LEU A 318 -4.60 19.29 -2.70
C LEU A 318 -4.68 20.77 -2.26
N GLY A 319 -5.00 21.03 -0.99
CA GLY A 319 -5.18 22.40 -0.45
C GLY A 319 -6.65 22.84 -0.38
N PRO A 320 -6.92 23.94 0.35
CA PRO A 320 -8.29 24.37 0.66
C PRO A 320 -9.17 24.71 -0.54
N GLU A 321 -8.57 25.10 -1.66
CA GLU A 321 -9.30 25.53 -2.87
C GLU A 321 -9.79 24.37 -3.75
N GLN A 322 -9.18 23.17 -3.63
CA GLN A 322 -9.53 22.00 -4.46
C GLN A 322 -10.38 20.96 -3.71
N SER A 323 -10.58 21.16 -2.42
CA SER A 323 -11.29 20.21 -1.53
C SER A 323 -12.76 19.97 -1.91
N GLY A 324 -13.41 20.97 -2.51
CA GLY A 324 -14.84 20.89 -2.87
C GLY A 324 -15.13 19.96 -4.06
N TYR A 325 -14.24 19.88 -5.02
CA TYR A 325 -14.45 19.08 -6.24
C TYR A 325 -14.28 17.56 -6.01
N LEU A 326 -13.31 17.17 -5.19
CA LEU A 326 -13.05 15.76 -4.88
C LEU A 326 -14.19 15.08 -4.11
N MET A 327 -14.89 15.82 -3.23
CA MET A 327 -16.05 15.29 -2.51
C MET A 327 -17.27 15.09 -3.41
N SER A 328 -17.39 15.87 -4.48
CA SER A 328 -18.53 15.76 -5.41
C SER A 328 -18.33 14.72 -6.51
N VAL A 329 -17.10 14.40 -6.86
CA VAL A 329 -16.73 13.54 -8.00
C VAL A 329 -16.36 12.14 -7.55
N GLY A 330 -15.88 11.95 -6.32
CA GLY A 330 -15.35 10.70 -5.81
C GLY A 330 -13.90 10.47 -6.23
N TYR A 331 -13.19 9.67 -5.41
CA TYR A 331 -11.75 9.47 -5.56
C TYR A 331 -11.38 8.69 -6.85
N ASP A 332 -12.17 7.66 -7.19
CA ASP A 332 -11.92 6.81 -8.36
C ASP A 332 -12.05 7.61 -9.68
N LEU A 333 -13.05 8.48 -9.77
CA LEU A 333 -13.21 9.34 -10.95
C LEU A 333 -12.13 10.41 -11.03
N TYR A 334 -11.67 10.94 -9.88
CA TYR A 334 -10.53 11.86 -9.85
C TYR A 334 -9.25 11.21 -10.37
N LEU A 335 -8.94 9.98 -9.96
CA LEU A 335 -7.78 9.23 -10.45
C LEU A 335 -7.87 9.01 -11.97
N LYS A 336 -9.03 8.60 -12.46
CA LYS A 336 -9.27 8.39 -13.90
C LYS A 336 -9.05 9.67 -14.72
N LEU A 337 -9.56 10.80 -14.24
CA LEU A 337 -9.36 12.11 -14.88
C LEU A 337 -7.90 12.57 -14.83
N LEU A 338 -7.19 12.30 -13.74
CA LEU A 338 -5.78 12.64 -13.61
C LEU A 338 -4.91 11.78 -14.54
N GLU A 339 -5.18 10.48 -14.64
CA GLU A 339 -4.52 9.58 -15.57
C GLU A 339 -4.76 10.02 -17.03
N GLU A 340 -6.00 10.35 -17.38
CA GLU A 340 -6.35 10.89 -18.69
C GLU A 340 -5.57 12.18 -19.01
N ALA A 341 -5.51 13.12 -18.07
CA ALA A 341 -4.77 14.37 -18.25
C ALA A 341 -3.25 14.16 -18.41
N VAL A 342 -2.68 13.18 -17.70
CA VAL A 342 -1.26 12.82 -17.81
C VAL A 342 -0.95 12.21 -19.17
N LEU A 343 -1.80 11.31 -19.67
CA LEU A 343 -1.65 10.71 -21.00
C LEU A 343 -1.75 11.78 -22.11
N GLU A 344 -2.70 12.71 -21.98
CA GLU A 344 -2.87 13.84 -22.91
C GLU A 344 -1.63 14.74 -22.94
N GLU A 345 -1.05 15.07 -21.78
CA GLU A 345 0.16 15.90 -21.66
C GLU A 345 1.41 15.19 -22.19
N ARG A 346 1.45 13.85 -22.13
CA ARG A 346 2.51 13.03 -22.75
C ARG A 346 2.38 12.89 -24.27
N GLY A 347 1.27 13.34 -24.85
CA GLY A 347 0.98 13.21 -26.29
C GLY A 347 0.68 11.74 -26.68
N GLU A 348 0.32 10.91 -25.73
CA GLU A 348 -0.11 9.54 -25.99
C GLU A 348 -1.59 9.56 -26.38
N GLU A 349 -1.92 8.99 -27.55
CA GLU A 349 -3.31 8.90 -27.99
C GLU A 349 -4.12 8.04 -27.02
N LYS A 350 -5.21 8.61 -26.53
CA LYS A 350 -6.19 7.92 -25.71
C LYS A 350 -6.71 6.72 -26.50
N LYS A 351 -6.34 5.50 -26.11
CA LYS A 351 -7.12 4.33 -26.49
C LYS A 351 -8.47 4.48 -25.80
N ILE A 352 -9.49 4.79 -26.58
CA ILE A 352 -10.86 4.85 -26.09
C ILE A 352 -11.18 3.44 -25.60
N GLU A 353 -11.01 3.21 -24.29
CA GLU A 353 -11.49 1.98 -23.66
C GLU A 353 -13.02 2.08 -23.65
N THR A 354 -13.65 1.42 -24.59
CA THR A 354 -15.09 1.26 -24.62
C THR A 354 -15.46 0.37 -23.43
N GLU A 355 -16.15 0.91 -22.44
CA GLU A 355 -16.74 0.09 -21.38
C GLU A 355 -17.97 -0.62 -21.96
N CYS A 356 -18.09 -1.92 -21.71
CA CYS A 356 -19.28 -2.69 -22.12
C CYS A 356 -20.18 -2.98 -20.92
N ALA A 357 -21.46 -2.62 -21.01
CA ALA A 357 -22.48 -3.09 -20.09
C ALA A 357 -23.05 -4.43 -20.57
N ALA A 358 -23.46 -5.32 -19.66
CA ALA A 358 -24.10 -6.58 -20.00
C ALA A 358 -25.33 -6.80 -19.10
N ASP A 359 -26.51 -6.78 -19.70
CA ASP A 359 -27.80 -7.09 -19.04
C ASP A 359 -28.33 -8.43 -19.59
N LEU A 360 -27.96 -9.49 -18.87
CA LEU A 360 -28.28 -10.87 -19.23
C LEU A 360 -29.15 -11.50 -18.14
N THR A 361 -30.12 -12.30 -18.54
CA THR A 361 -31.00 -13.03 -17.62
C THR A 361 -30.27 -14.27 -17.07
N LEU A 362 -29.35 -14.05 -16.12
CA LEU A 362 -28.51 -15.07 -15.51
C LEU A 362 -28.57 -14.98 -14.00
N ASN A 363 -28.41 -16.10 -13.32
CA ASN A 363 -28.23 -16.12 -11.88
C ASN A 363 -26.73 -15.92 -11.57
N ALA A 364 -26.31 -14.66 -11.53
CA ALA A 364 -24.93 -14.24 -11.32
C ALA A 364 -24.85 -13.32 -10.09
N ASN A 365 -24.51 -13.89 -8.94
CA ASN A 365 -24.37 -13.16 -7.67
C ASN A 365 -23.40 -13.86 -6.73
N ILE A 366 -22.93 -13.15 -5.69
CA ILE A 366 -22.15 -13.72 -4.61
C ILE A 366 -23.11 -14.06 -3.46
N PRO A 367 -23.40 -15.34 -3.21
CA PRO A 367 -24.31 -15.73 -2.15
C PRO A 367 -23.78 -15.37 -0.75
N GLU A 368 -24.66 -14.98 0.17
CA GLU A 368 -24.27 -14.67 1.57
C GLU A 368 -23.62 -15.85 2.29
N ARG A 369 -24.03 -17.05 1.96
CA ARG A 369 -23.45 -18.30 2.50
C ARG A 369 -22.00 -18.55 2.04
N TYR A 370 -21.58 -17.96 0.91
CA TYR A 370 -20.23 -18.09 0.38
C TYR A 370 -19.31 -17.02 0.97
N VAL A 371 -19.76 -15.75 0.98
CA VAL A 371 -19.05 -14.65 1.64
C VAL A 371 -20.01 -13.97 2.60
N THR A 372 -19.84 -14.20 3.89
CA THR A 372 -20.78 -13.73 4.92
C THR A 372 -20.71 -12.22 5.16
N SER A 373 -19.52 -11.61 5.03
CA SER A 373 -19.33 -10.17 5.22
C SER A 373 -19.88 -9.37 4.03
N PRO A 374 -20.83 -8.42 4.24
CA PRO A 374 -21.31 -7.54 3.18
C PRO A 374 -20.20 -6.69 2.54
N GLU A 375 -19.22 -6.24 3.34
CA GLU A 375 -18.10 -5.42 2.89
C GLU A 375 -17.17 -6.21 1.96
N GLN A 376 -16.84 -7.44 2.33
CA GLN A 376 -16.02 -8.35 1.49
C GLN A 376 -16.76 -8.73 0.21
N ARG A 377 -18.10 -8.92 0.26
CA ARG A 377 -18.88 -9.15 -0.96
C ARG A 377 -18.81 -7.96 -1.91
N MET A 378 -18.92 -6.73 -1.40
CA MET A 378 -18.81 -5.52 -2.23
C MET A 378 -17.42 -5.35 -2.82
N ASP A 379 -16.38 -5.68 -2.07
CA ASP A 379 -15.01 -5.66 -2.57
C ASP A 379 -14.82 -6.67 -3.71
N LEU A 380 -15.30 -7.90 -3.54
CA LEU A 380 -15.27 -8.92 -4.59
C LEU A 380 -16.06 -8.50 -5.84
N TYR A 381 -17.23 -7.87 -5.70
CA TYR A 381 -17.98 -7.33 -6.85
C TYR A 381 -17.16 -6.28 -7.61
N ARG A 382 -16.47 -5.38 -6.91
CA ARG A 382 -15.60 -4.37 -7.54
C ARG A 382 -14.43 -5.02 -8.29
N ARG A 383 -13.78 -6.00 -7.68
CA ARG A 383 -12.66 -6.72 -8.27
C ARG A 383 -13.08 -7.55 -9.47
N ILE A 384 -14.22 -8.24 -9.42
CA ILE A 384 -14.81 -8.94 -10.56
C ILE A 384 -15.12 -7.94 -11.69
N ALA A 385 -15.69 -6.78 -11.37
CA ALA A 385 -15.98 -5.75 -12.38
C ALA A 385 -14.72 -5.16 -13.04
N ALA A 386 -13.57 -5.23 -12.36
CA ALA A 386 -12.28 -4.74 -12.84
C ALA A 386 -11.53 -5.74 -13.75
N ILE A 387 -11.97 -6.98 -13.88
CA ILE A 387 -11.34 -8.02 -14.71
C ILE A 387 -11.27 -7.55 -16.19
N ARG A 388 -10.09 -7.66 -16.79
CA ARG A 388 -9.81 -7.31 -18.19
C ARG A 388 -9.19 -8.46 -18.99
N THR A 389 -8.60 -9.44 -18.32
CA THR A 389 -7.89 -10.58 -18.92
C THR A 389 -8.28 -11.90 -18.26
N ASN A 390 -7.94 -13.01 -18.93
CA ASN A 390 -8.12 -14.33 -18.32
C ASN A 390 -7.19 -14.54 -17.13
N ASP A 391 -6.01 -13.93 -17.12
CA ASP A 391 -5.05 -14.02 -16.03
C ASP A 391 -5.64 -13.33 -14.77
N ASP A 392 -6.24 -12.13 -14.92
CA ASP A 392 -6.93 -11.45 -13.82
C ASP A 392 -8.05 -12.31 -13.20
N ALA A 393 -8.79 -13.03 -14.07
CA ALA A 393 -9.86 -13.91 -13.62
C ALA A 393 -9.32 -15.14 -12.89
N SER A 394 -8.20 -15.72 -13.36
CA SER A 394 -7.54 -16.86 -12.74
C SER A 394 -6.96 -16.48 -11.36
N ASP A 395 -6.25 -15.37 -11.28
CA ASP A 395 -5.67 -14.87 -10.03
C ASP A 395 -6.76 -14.60 -8.97
N LEU A 396 -7.88 -13.99 -9.40
CA LEU A 396 -9.01 -13.75 -8.51
C LEU A 396 -9.72 -15.05 -8.10
N MET A 397 -9.80 -16.03 -9.00
CA MET A 397 -10.35 -17.36 -8.74
C MET A 397 -9.52 -18.08 -7.67
N ASP A 398 -8.20 -18.11 -7.83
CA ASP A 398 -7.27 -18.76 -6.91
C ASP A 398 -7.37 -18.13 -5.51
N GLU A 399 -7.43 -16.80 -5.43
CA GLU A 399 -7.65 -16.11 -4.15
C GLU A 399 -9.01 -16.46 -3.52
N MET A 400 -10.08 -16.52 -4.31
CA MET A 400 -11.39 -16.89 -3.80
C MET A 400 -11.42 -18.32 -3.26
N ILE A 401 -10.76 -19.26 -3.95
CA ILE A 401 -10.63 -20.65 -3.50
C ILE A 401 -9.88 -20.72 -2.17
N ASP A 402 -8.78 -19.98 -2.07
CA ASP A 402 -7.92 -19.98 -0.87
C ASP A 402 -8.64 -19.37 0.35
N ARG A 403 -9.44 -18.32 0.15
CA ARG A 403 -10.10 -17.59 1.25
C ARG A 403 -11.49 -18.12 1.64
N TYR A 404 -12.25 -18.58 0.65
CA TYR A 404 -13.68 -18.92 0.84
C TYR A 404 -14.04 -20.33 0.39
N GLY A 405 -13.09 -21.08 -0.17
CA GLY A 405 -13.31 -22.38 -0.77
C GLY A 405 -13.86 -22.30 -2.20
N GLU A 406 -14.24 -23.45 -2.77
CA GLU A 406 -14.73 -23.58 -4.15
C GLU A 406 -15.88 -22.60 -4.46
N PRO A 407 -15.76 -21.72 -5.49
CA PRO A 407 -16.80 -20.79 -5.87
C PRO A 407 -18.06 -21.51 -6.38
N PRO A 408 -19.25 -21.15 -5.88
CA PRO A 408 -20.51 -21.70 -6.38
C PRO A 408 -20.82 -21.19 -7.80
N LYS A 409 -21.65 -21.93 -8.53
CA LYS A 409 -22.02 -21.61 -9.94
C LYS A 409 -22.42 -20.14 -10.19
N PRO A 410 -23.19 -19.44 -9.30
CA PRO A 410 -23.49 -18.03 -9.51
C PRO A 410 -22.26 -17.10 -9.50
N VAL A 411 -21.22 -17.45 -8.75
CA VAL A 411 -19.96 -16.69 -8.72
C VAL A 411 -19.13 -16.94 -9.99
N LEU A 412 -19.09 -18.17 -10.46
CA LEU A 412 -18.46 -18.50 -11.75
C LEU A 412 -19.12 -17.75 -12.90
N ALA A 413 -20.47 -17.71 -12.92
CA ALA A 413 -21.22 -16.93 -13.92
C ALA A 413 -20.89 -15.43 -13.88
N LEU A 414 -20.61 -14.85 -12.69
CA LEU A 414 -20.15 -13.45 -12.58
C LEU A 414 -18.78 -13.25 -13.24
N LEU A 415 -17.84 -14.16 -13.03
CA LEU A 415 -16.51 -14.10 -13.65
C LEU A 415 -16.62 -14.19 -15.18
N ASP A 416 -17.43 -15.11 -15.66
CA ASP A 416 -17.67 -15.29 -17.10
C ASP A 416 -18.33 -14.04 -17.72
N VAL A 417 -19.28 -13.39 -17.03
CA VAL A 417 -19.88 -12.12 -17.48
C VAL A 417 -18.83 -11.01 -17.49
N ALA A 418 -17.91 -10.96 -16.53
CA ALA A 418 -16.84 -9.97 -16.52
C ALA A 418 -15.88 -10.16 -17.71
N LEU A 419 -15.51 -11.39 -18.00
CA LEU A 419 -14.70 -11.75 -19.18
C LEU A 419 -15.42 -11.42 -20.49
N LEU A 420 -16.72 -11.71 -20.57
CA LEU A 420 -17.54 -11.34 -21.74
C LEU A 420 -17.53 -9.82 -21.95
N ARG A 421 -17.72 -9.03 -20.88
CA ARG A 421 -17.68 -7.57 -20.96
C ARG A 421 -16.33 -7.06 -21.44
N ALA A 422 -15.25 -7.61 -20.89
CA ALA A 422 -13.89 -7.24 -21.28
C ALA A 422 -13.57 -7.60 -22.76
N ALA A 423 -14.01 -8.76 -23.22
CA ALA A 423 -13.85 -9.18 -24.61
C ALA A 423 -14.71 -8.33 -25.57
N ALA A 424 -15.95 -8.03 -25.19
CA ALA A 424 -16.89 -7.22 -25.96
C ALA A 424 -16.41 -5.77 -26.11
N ALA A 425 -15.88 -5.18 -25.04
CA ALA A 425 -15.27 -3.85 -25.06
C ALA A 425 -14.11 -3.78 -26.08
N LYS A 426 -13.23 -4.78 -26.09
CA LYS A 426 -12.13 -4.90 -27.08
C LYS A 426 -12.63 -5.09 -28.52
N ALA A 427 -13.80 -5.69 -28.71
CA ALA A 427 -14.46 -5.83 -30.01
C ALA A 427 -15.27 -4.59 -30.43
N GLY A 428 -15.28 -3.52 -29.64
CA GLY A 428 -16.00 -2.29 -29.93
C GLY A 428 -17.51 -2.35 -29.62
N VAL A 429 -17.94 -3.24 -28.74
CA VAL A 429 -19.33 -3.38 -28.27
C VAL A 429 -19.46 -2.59 -26.95
N SER A 430 -20.45 -1.69 -26.89
CA SER A 430 -20.75 -0.87 -25.70
C SER A 430 -21.83 -1.45 -24.78
N ASP A 431 -22.72 -2.28 -25.32
CA ASP A 431 -23.83 -2.84 -24.54
C ASP A 431 -24.29 -4.18 -25.09
N ILE A 432 -24.57 -5.13 -24.20
CA ILE A 432 -25.13 -6.44 -24.51
C ILE A 432 -26.40 -6.61 -23.70
N THR A 433 -27.54 -6.68 -24.37
CA THR A 433 -28.85 -6.88 -23.71
C THR A 433 -29.54 -8.13 -24.20
N GLN A 434 -30.12 -8.88 -23.26
CA GLN A 434 -30.97 -10.02 -23.57
C GLN A 434 -32.46 -9.63 -23.55
N LYS A 435 -33.17 -9.90 -24.64
CA LYS A 435 -34.65 -9.79 -24.70
C LYS A 435 -35.27 -11.10 -25.14
N LYS A 436 -35.82 -11.86 -24.21
CA LYS A 436 -36.33 -13.20 -24.44
C LYS A 436 -35.29 -14.08 -25.17
N ASP A 437 -35.58 -14.47 -26.39
CA ASP A 437 -34.76 -15.37 -27.21
C ASP A 437 -33.73 -14.62 -28.10
N THR A 438 -33.47 -13.35 -27.84
CA THR A 438 -32.55 -12.55 -28.66
C THR A 438 -31.51 -11.83 -27.79
N LEU A 439 -30.26 -11.84 -28.27
CA LEU A 439 -29.18 -11.02 -27.77
C LEU A 439 -28.99 -9.81 -28.68
N ARG A 440 -28.87 -8.64 -28.10
CA ARG A 440 -28.57 -7.39 -28.81
C ARG A 440 -27.21 -6.86 -28.36
N PHE A 441 -26.38 -6.54 -29.34
CA PHE A 441 -25.05 -5.99 -29.15
C PHE A 441 -25.03 -4.60 -29.78
N THR A 442 -24.91 -3.56 -28.97
CA THR A 442 -24.78 -2.18 -29.41
C THR A 442 -23.30 -1.91 -29.73
N LEU A 443 -23.02 -1.38 -30.90
CA LEU A 443 -21.64 -1.15 -31.36
C LEU A 443 -21.24 0.31 -31.11
N ALA A 444 -20.20 0.51 -30.31
CA ALA A 444 -19.57 1.82 -30.14
C ALA A 444 -18.68 2.17 -31.33
N VAL A 445 -18.09 1.15 -31.94
CA VAL A 445 -17.24 1.30 -33.14
C VAL A 445 -17.85 0.52 -34.28
N PHE A 446 -18.28 1.22 -35.33
CA PHE A 446 -18.87 0.60 -36.50
C PHE A 446 -17.81 0.27 -37.56
N ARG A 447 -17.53 -1.04 -37.75
CA ARG A 447 -16.57 -1.56 -38.74
C ARG A 447 -17.30 -2.44 -39.73
N PRO A 448 -17.81 -1.88 -40.86
CA PRO A 448 -18.68 -2.58 -41.78
C PRO A 448 -18.08 -3.85 -42.38
N GLU A 449 -16.79 -3.85 -42.69
CA GLU A 449 -16.08 -4.99 -43.28
C GLU A 449 -16.03 -6.20 -42.33
N ALA A 450 -15.69 -5.98 -41.06
CA ALA A 450 -15.70 -7.03 -40.02
C ALA A 450 -17.11 -7.59 -39.80
N LEU A 451 -18.10 -6.72 -39.78
CA LEU A 451 -19.51 -7.11 -39.58
C LEU A 451 -20.05 -7.94 -40.74
N VAL A 452 -19.68 -7.60 -42.00
CA VAL A 452 -20.05 -8.39 -43.16
C VAL A 452 -19.44 -9.78 -43.11
N GLN A 453 -18.15 -9.90 -42.71
CA GLN A 453 -17.51 -11.19 -42.52
C GLN A 453 -18.21 -12.05 -41.47
N VAL A 454 -18.53 -11.49 -40.31
CA VAL A 454 -19.23 -12.23 -39.24
C VAL A 454 -20.64 -12.63 -39.64
N CYS A 455 -21.39 -11.73 -40.27
CA CYS A 455 -22.74 -12.03 -40.79
C CYS A 455 -22.73 -13.11 -41.88
N GLY A 456 -21.62 -13.26 -42.62
CA GLY A 456 -21.42 -14.28 -43.62
C GLY A 456 -21.12 -15.70 -43.11
N LEU A 457 -20.80 -15.84 -41.82
CA LEU A 457 -20.50 -17.14 -41.22
C LEU A 457 -21.75 -18.04 -41.20
N THR A 458 -21.57 -19.28 -41.63
CA THR A 458 -22.67 -20.27 -41.76
C THR A 458 -23.41 -20.53 -40.45
N LYS A 459 -22.72 -20.44 -39.31
CA LYS A 459 -23.29 -20.63 -37.97
C LYS A 459 -24.29 -19.56 -37.55
N TYR A 460 -24.22 -18.37 -38.16
CA TYR A 460 -25.12 -17.25 -37.90
C TYR A 460 -26.19 -17.02 -38.97
N LYS A 461 -26.17 -17.83 -40.03
CA LYS A 461 -27.10 -17.69 -41.14
C LYS A 461 -28.56 -17.72 -40.68
N PHE A 462 -29.34 -16.70 -41.09
CA PHE A 462 -30.75 -16.47 -40.68
C PHE A 462 -30.97 -16.16 -39.17
N ARG A 463 -29.93 -16.01 -38.37
CA ARG A 463 -30.05 -15.73 -36.93
C ARG A 463 -29.46 -14.40 -36.52
N LEU A 464 -28.46 -13.91 -37.25
CA LEU A 464 -27.79 -12.64 -37.01
C LEU A 464 -28.32 -11.58 -37.97
N THR A 465 -28.74 -10.45 -37.44
CA THR A 465 -29.20 -9.28 -38.20
C THR A 465 -28.47 -8.04 -37.77
N LEU A 466 -28.04 -7.22 -38.73
CA LEU A 466 -27.39 -5.93 -38.50
C LEU A 466 -28.42 -4.81 -38.76
N SER A 467 -28.58 -3.92 -37.82
CA SER A 467 -29.33 -2.67 -37.96
C SER A 467 -28.35 -1.49 -37.96
N ALA A 468 -28.28 -0.78 -39.08
CA ALA A 468 -27.37 0.37 -39.28
C ALA A 468 -28.18 1.66 -39.11
N GLY A 469 -28.63 1.97 -37.88
CA GLY A 469 -29.27 3.24 -37.49
C GLY A 469 -28.27 4.22 -36.86
N GLU A 470 -28.77 5.25 -36.17
CA GLU A 470 -27.94 6.19 -35.38
C GLU A 470 -27.05 5.43 -34.37
N THR A 471 -27.55 4.33 -33.81
CA THR A 471 -26.80 3.37 -32.99
C THR A 471 -26.76 2.02 -33.70
N PRO A 472 -25.64 1.67 -34.34
CA PRO A 472 -25.51 0.39 -35.05
C PRO A 472 -25.59 -0.78 -34.04
N MET A 473 -26.36 -1.82 -34.41
CA MET A 473 -26.72 -2.90 -33.49
C MET A 473 -26.72 -4.24 -34.21
N LEU A 474 -26.13 -5.25 -33.60
CA LEU A 474 -26.27 -6.65 -33.99
C LEU A 474 -27.33 -7.32 -33.12
N THR A 475 -28.23 -8.05 -33.73
CA THR A 475 -29.24 -8.86 -33.04
C THR A 475 -29.07 -10.32 -33.41
N LEU A 476 -28.81 -11.17 -32.41
CA LEU A 476 -28.63 -12.61 -32.56
C LEU A 476 -29.80 -13.36 -31.95
N LYS A 477 -30.49 -14.19 -32.73
CA LYS A 477 -31.54 -15.07 -32.23
C LYS A 477 -30.89 -16.33 -31.63
N LEU A 478 -31.23 -16.63 -30.38
CA LEU A 478 -30.76 -17.80 -29.66
C LEU A 478 -31.37 -19.09 -30.24
N LYS A 479 -30.64 -20.19 -30.18
CA LYS A 479 -31.21 -21.51 -30.42
C LYS A 479 -31.97 -21.98 -29.17
N PRO A 480 -33.06 -22.77 -29.34
CA PRO A 480 -33.71 -23.34 -28.18
C PRO A 480 -32.75 -24.18 -27.34
N GLY A 481 -32.64 -23.85 -26.03
CA GLY A 481 -31.76 -24.55 -25.10
C GLY A 481 -30.27 -24.19 -25.19
N ALA A 482 -29.88 -23.20 -26.00
CA ALA A 482 -28.49 -22.73 -26.03
C ALA A 482 -28.13 -21.94 -24.76
N ASP A 483 -26.88 -22.10 -24.31
CA ASP A 483 -26.32 -21.26 -23.25
C ASP A 483 -26.14 -19.82 -23.77
N VAL A 484 -26.70 -18.89 -23.03
CA VAL A 484 -26.72 -17.46 -23.37
C VAL A 484 -25.34 -16.88 -23.37
N LEU A 485 -24.54 -17.24 -22.35
CA LEU A 485 -23.21 -16.70 -22.12
C LEU A 485 -22.21 -17.24 -23.14
N GLU A 486 -22.23 -18.55 -23.37
CA GLU A 486 -21.41 -19.21 -24.38
C GLU A 486 -21.72 -18.65 -25.79
N THR A 487 -22.99 -18.47 -26.12
CA THR A 487 -23.40 -17.90 -27.40
C THR A 487 -22.97 -16.44 -27.58
N ALA A 488 -23.01 -15.66 -26.50
CA ALA A 488 -22.55 -14.27 -26.53
C ALA A 488 -21.03 -14.19 -26.69
N LEU A 489 -20.28 -15.00 -25.95
CA LEU A 489 -18.81 -15.08 -26.05
C LEU A 489 -18.38 -15.49 -27.45
N GLU A 490 -19.02 -16.52 -28.04
CA GLU A 490 -18.73 -16.99 -29.40
C GLU A 490 -18.86 -15.86 -30.43
N LEU A 491 -19.94 -15.06 -30.37
CA LEU A 491 -20.13 -13.94 -31.30
C LEU A 491 -19.08 -12.84 -31.08
N VAL A 492 -18.75 -12.52 -29.83
CA VAL A 492 -17.74 -11.50 -29.50
C VAL A 492 -16.33 -11.92 -29.97
N GLU A 493 -15.97 -13.20 -29.81
CA GLU A 493 -14.72 -13.73 -30.32
C GLU A 493 -14.62 -13.67 -31.86
N ASP A 494 -15.69 -14.02 -32.56
CA ASP A 494 -15.74 -13.89 -34.01
C ASP A 494 -15.60 -12.45 -34.49
N LEU A 495 -16.25 -11.50 -33.79
CA LEU A 495 -16.11 -10.06 -34.05
C LEU A 495 -14.65 -9.61 -33.85
N LYS A 496 -14.01 -10.05 -32.77
CA LYS A 496 -12.62 -9.74 -32.46
C LYS A 496 -11.67 -10.29 -33.55
N LEU A 497 -11.86 -11.53 -33.95
CA LEU A 497 -11.05 -12.18 -35.01
C LEU A 497 -11.21 -11.47 -36.35
N ALA A 498 -12.43 -11.13 -36.74
CA ALA A 498 -12.70 -10.39 -37.98
C ALA A 498 -12.05 -8.99 -37.95
N THR A 499 -12.08 -8.31 -36.77
CA THR A 499 -11.45 -7.00 -36.60
C THR A 499 -9.93 -7.09 -36.71
N GLN A 500 -9.30 -8.07 -36.06
CA GLN A 500 -7.85 -8.27 -36.08
C GLN A 500 -7.32 -8.67 -37.47
N ALA A 501 -8.13 -9.39 -38.22
CA ALA A 501 -7.78 -9.79 -39.61
C ALA A 501 -7.70 -8.54 -40.53
N LEU A 502 -8.56 -7.54 -40.30
CA LEU A 502 -8.56 -6.29 -41.05
C LEU A 502 -7.42 -5.34 -40.66
N GLU A 503 -6.98 -5.36 -39.39
CA GLU A 503 -5.86 -4.54 -38.92
C GLU A 503 -4.49 -5.06 -39.40
N LYS A 504 -4.42 -6.32 -39.84
CA LYS A 504 -3.21 -6.97 -40.38
C LYS A 504 -3.13 -6.95 -41.90
N ALA A 505 -4.22 -6.62 -42.59
CA ALA A 505 -4.32 -6.51 -44.04
C ALA A 505 -4.14 -5.07 -44.51
#